data_e51fe5efaa1a32bbb8db35d7d06e61cf
#
_entry.id   e51fe5efaa1a32bbb8db35d7d06e61cf
#
_cell.length_a   1.000
_cell.length_b   1.000
_cell.length_c   1.000
_cell.angle_alpha   90.00
_cell.angle_beta   90.00
_cell.angle_gamma   90.00
#
_symmetry.space_group_name_H-M   'P 1'
#
loop_
_entity.id
_entity.type
_entity.pdbx_description
1 polymer ?
#
loop_
_entity_poly.entity_id
_entity_poly.type
_entity_poly.pdbx_seq_one_letter_code
_entity_poly.pdbx_strand_id
1 'polypeptide(L)'
;MLSDKVLRLVMENEHKQWLSIFLRSSSGRKEIESRSTGNQLSMRNIGQKSLLDIDLPKPPIEEQHEIVRRVEKLFIYADTIEKQVQNALERVNNLTQSILAKAFRGELTAQWRAKNPDLISGENSAQALLAKIQQQRTSTKTIKRRKGNS
;
A
#
# COMPACT_ATOMS: atom_id res chain seq x y z
N MET A 1 3.90 -36.16 4.88
CA MET A 1 3.13 -36.42 6.11
C MET A 1 2.58 -35.09 6.60
N LEU A 2 1.27 -35.00 6.91
CA LEU A 2 0.70 -33.83 7.57
C LEU A 2 1.15 -33.85 9.03
N SER A 3 1.44 -32.65 9.59
CA SER A 3 1.71 -32.50 11.02
C SER A 3 0.49 -32.96 11.82
N ASP A 4 0.72 -33.48 13.02
CA ASP A 4 -0.32 -33.84 14.01
C ASP A 4 -1.25 -32.68 14.39
N LYS A 5 -0.84 -31.44 14.06
CA LYS A 5 -1.63 -30.21 14.28
C LYS A 5 -2.46 -29.76 13.08
N VAL A 6 -2.43 -30.50 11.98
CA VAL A 6 -3.19 -30.18 10.76
C VAL A 6 -4.31 -31.18 10.57
N LEU A 7 -5.55 -30.70 10.65
CA LEU A 7 -6.75 -31.50 10.39
C LEU A 7 -7.14 -31.37 8.91
N ARG A 8 -7.44 -32.51 8.27
CA ARG A 8 -7.95 -32.55 6.91
C ARG A 8 -9.42 -32.94 6.94
N LEU A 9 -10.30 -32.06 6.45
CA LEU A 9 -11.70 -32.37 6.24
C LEU A 9 -11.88 -33.11 4.92
N VAL A 10 -12.53 -34.26 4.97
CA VAL A 10 -12.87 -35.07 3.79
C VAL A 10 -14.37 -34.92 3.54
N MET A 11 -14.73 -34.40 2.39
CA MET A 11 -16.12 -34.15 1.99
C MET A 11 -16.26 -34.13 0.48
N GLU A 12 -17.46 -34.13 -0.03
CA GLU A 12 -17.78 -33.99 -1.46
C GLU A 12 -17.29 -32.63 -2.00
N ASN A 13 -16.83 -32.64 -3.24
CA ASN A 13 -16.17 -31.44 -3.82
C ASN A 13 -17.11 -30.23 -3.90
N GLU A 14 -18.38 -30.47 -4.16
CA GLU A 14 -19.40 -29.42 -4.32
C GLU A 14 -19.63 -28.57 -3.06
N HIS A 15 -19.40 -29.14 -1.88
CA HIS A 15 -19.56 -28.38 -0.61
C HIS A 15 -18.30 -27.64 -0.16
N LYS A 16 -17.14 -27.95 -0.73
CA LYS A 16 -15.85 -27.45 -0.21
C LYS A 16 -15.71 -25.94 -0.28
N GLN A 17 -16.11 -25.33 -1.38
CA GLN A 17 -15.98 -23.89 -1.57
C GLN A 17 -16.88 -23.13 -0.60
N TRP A 18 -18.14 -23.53 -0.52
CA TRP A 18 -19.09 -22.94 0.42
C TRP A 18 -18.62 -23.09 1.87
N LEU A 19 -18.20 -24.28 2.30
CA LEU A 19 -17.66 -24.49 3.64
C LEU A 19 -16.44 -23.64 3.91
N SER A 20 -15.52 -23.52 2.95
CA SER A 20 -14.34 -22.65 3.10
C SER A 20 -14.73 -21.19 3.32
N ILE A 21 -15.72 -20.67 2.58
CA ILE A 21 -16.24 -19.32 2.75
C ILE A 21 -16.87 -19.16 4.12
N PHE A 22 -17.72 -20.11 4.54
CA PHE A 22 -18.35 -20.08 5.85
C PHE A 22 -17.33 -20.05 6.99
N LEU A 23 -16.36 -20.97 7.00
CA LEU A 23 -15.35 -21.05 8.06
C LEU A 23 -14.43 -19.81 8.12
N ARG A 24 -14.30 -19.10 7.03
CA ARG A 24 -13.54 -17.82 6.98
C ARG A 24 -14.39 -16.61 7.37
N SER A 25 -15.70 -16.74 7.43
CA SER A 25 -16.60 -15.67 7.87
C SER A 25 -16.45 -15.39 9.36
N SER A 26 -16.97 -14.24 9.82
CA SER A 26 -16.97 -13.89 11.24
C SER A 26 -17.75 -14.90 12.09
N SER A 27 -18.83 -15.47 11.56
CA SER A 27 -19.62 -16.50 12.23
C SER A 27 -18.85 -17.82 12.34
N GLY A 28 -18.29 -18.31 11.25
CA GLY A 28 -17.49 -19.54 11.25
C GLY A 28 -16.25 -19.44 12.15
N ARG A 29 -15.59 -18.29 12.16
CA ARG A 29 -14.46 -18.05 13.08
C ARG A 29 -14.87 -18.10 14.55
N LYS A 30 -15.99 -17.48 14.92
CA LYS A 30 -16.53 -17.54 16.28
C LYS A 30 -16.84 -18.98 16.71
N GLU A 31 -17.40 -19.79 15.81
CA GLU A 31 -17.65 -21.20 16.07
C GLU A 31 -16.35 -21.98 16.34
N ILE A 32 -15.32 -21.77 15.52
CA ILE A 32 -14.00 -22.38 15.72
C ILE A 32 -13.36 -21.89 17.04
N GLU A 33 -13.41 -20.60 17.31
CA GLU A 33 -12.80 -19.99 18.50
C GLU A 33 -13.48 -20.46 19.79
N SER A 34 -14.82 -20.57 19.81
CA SER A 34 -15.58 -21.02 20.97
C SER A 34 -15.29 -22.47 21.37
N ARG A 35 -14.91 -23.30 20.38
CA ARG A 35 -14.60 -24.73 20.57
C ARG A 35 -13.10 -25.00 20.64
N SER A 36 -12.27 -23.97 20.47
CA SER A 36 -10.82 -24.09 20.57
C SER A 36 -10.38 -24.05 22.03
N THR A 37 -9.36 -24.84 22.36
CA THR A 37 -8.72 -24.88 23.68
C THR A 37 -7.35 -24.23 23.62
N GLY A 38 -6.90 -23.62 24.73
CA GLY A 38 -5.61 -22.96 24.86
C GLY A 38 -5.72 -21.55 25.41
N ASN A 39 -4.78 -21.19 26.33
CA ASN A 39 -4.83 -19.91 27.06
C ASN A 39 -4.24 -18.73 26.26
N GLN A 40 -3.50 -18.98 25.19
CA GLN A 40 -2.90 -17.95 24.33
C GLN A 40 -3.47 -18.06 22.93
N LEU A 41 -3.77 -16.91 22.29
CA LEU A 41 -4.30 -16.84 20.94
C LEU A 41 -3.46 -17.60 19.89
N SER A 42 -2.12 -17.58 20.05
CA SER A 42 -1.17 -18.27 19.18
C SER A 42 -1.08 -19.79 19.41
N MET A 43 -1.65 -20.29 20.51
CA MET A 43 -1.57 -21.70 20.93
C MET A 43 -2.96 -22.36 20.97
N ARG A 44 -3.97 -21.73 20.40
CA ARG A 44 -5.30 -22.34 20.33
C ARG A 44 -5.30 -23.51 19.36
N ASN A 45 -5.84 -24.61 19.82
CA ASN A 45 -6.05 -25.83 19.03
C ASN A 45 -7.52 -26.24 19.11
N ILE A 46 -8.06 -26.74 18.01
CA ILE A 46 -9.35 -27.38 17.98
C ILE A 46 -9.18 -28.89 17.80
N GLY A 47 -9.82 -29.66 18.68
CA GLY A 47 -9.80 -31.11 18.57
C GLY A 47 -10.72 -31.59 17.43
N GLN A 48 -10.43 -32.78 16.92
CA GLN A 48 -11.18 -33.36 15.81
C GLN A 48 -12.69 -33.48 16.12
N LYS A 49 -13.01 -33.93 17.34
CA LYS A 49 -14.41 -34.02 17.79
C LYS A 49 -15.08 -32.65 17.83
N SER A 50 -14.45 -31.66 18.43
CA SER A 50 -14.97 -30.28 18.51
C SER A 50 -15.15 -29.62 17.14
N LEU A 51 -14.29 -29.98 16.17
CA LEU A 51 -14.44 -29.51 14.80
C LEU A 51 -15.67 -30.13 14.11
N LEU A 52 -15.95 -31.40 14.35
CA LEU A 52 -17.12 -32.09 13.81
C LEU A 52 -18.43 -31.67 14.46
N ASP A 53 -18.38 -31.16 15.70
CA ASP A 53 -19.53 -30.66 16.47
C ASP A 53 -19.89 -29.19 16.12
N ILE A 54 -19.22 -28.59 15.11
CA ILE A 54 -19.58 -27.24 14.65
C ILE A 54 -20.92 -27.26 13.92
N ASP A 55 -21.87 -26.46 14.40
CA ASP A 55 -23.15 -26.27 13.74
C ASP A 55 -22.99 -25.44 12.47
N LEU A 56 -23.30 -26.07 11.33
CA LEU A 56 -23.21 -25.43 10.02
C LEU A 56 -24.62 -25.19 9.47
N PRO A 57 -24.98 -23.94 9.11
CA PRO A 57 -26.16 -23.73 8.30
C PRO A 57 -25.91 -24.34 6.93
N LYS A 58 -26.60 -25.43 6.59
CA LYS A 58 -26.43 -26.11 5.30
C LYS A 58 -27.58 -25.76 4.35
N PRO A 59 -27.45 -24.70 3.53
CA PRO A 59 -28.45 -24.41 2.52
C PRO A 59 -28.45 -25.47 1.41
N PRO A 60 -29.48 -25.52 0.57
CA PRO A 60 -29.50 -26.38 -0.63
C PRO A 60 -28.28 -26.15 -1.51
N ILE A 61 -27.89 -27.16 -2.28
CA ILE A 61 -26.64 -27.11 -3.08
C ILE A 61 -26.64 -25.96 -4.08
N GLU A 62 -27.78 -25.69 -4.69
CA GLU A 62 -27.96 -24.60 -5.65
C GLU A 62 -27.70 -23.23 -4.98
N GLU A 63 -28.16 -23.07 -3.74
CA GLU A 63 -27.93 -21.86 -2.97
C GLU A 63 -26.46 -21.74 -2.54
N GLN A 64 -25.80 -22.85 -2.16
CA GLN A 64 -24.37 -22.87 -1.88
C GLN A 64 -23.55 -22.37 -3.08
N HIS A 65 -23.86 -22.84 -4.29
CA HIS A 65 -23.20 -22.39 -5.53
C HIS A 65 -23.44 -20.91 -5.80
N GLU A 66 -24.67 -20.44 -5.58
CA GLU A 66 -25.00 -19.01 -5.77
C GLU A 66 -24.29 -18.13 -4.74
N ILE A 67 -24.18 -18.55 -3.49
CA ILE A 67 -23.39 -17.85 -2.46
C ILE A 67 -21.92 -17.75 -2.90
N VAL A 68 -21.30 -18.85 -3.28
CA VAL A 68 -19.92 -18.89 -3.77
C VAL A 68 -19.74 -17.91 -4.91
N ARG A 69 -20.58 -18.00 -5.94
CA ARG A 69 -20.52 -17.14 -7.13
C ARG A 69 -20.62 -15.63 -6.76
N ARG A 70 -21.51 -15.27 -5.85
CA ARG A 70 -21.67 -13.87 -5.40
C ARG A 70 -20.47 -13.39 -4.61
N VAL A 71 -19.96 -14.21 -3.70
CA VAL A 71 -18.79 -13.86 -2.89
C VAL A 71 -17.55 -13.67 -3.77
N GLU A 72 -17.30 -14.59 -4.70
CA GLU A 72 -16.19 -14.47 -5.67
C GLU A 72 -16.29 -13.17 -6.49
N LYS A 73 -17.51 -12.85 -6.97
CA LYS A 73 -17.75 -11.61 -7.71
C LYS A 73 -17.45 -10.37 -6.87
N LEU A 74 -17.82 -10.38 -5.59
CA LEU A 74 -17.54 -9.28 -4.67
C LEU A 74 -16.04 -9.13 -4.39
N PHE A 75 -15.30 -10.22 -4.26
CA PHE A 75 -13.84 -10.16 -4.10
C PHE A 75 -13.16 -9.61 -5.35
N ILE A 76 -13.54 -10.05 -6.55
CA ILE A 76 -13.02 -9.50 -7.81
C ILE A 76 -13.30 -7.98 -7.91
N TYR A 77 -14.49 -7.56 -7.47
CA TYR A 77 -14.81 -6.14 -7.43
C TYR A 77 -13.94 -5.37 -6.42
N ALA A 78 -13.74 -5.91 -5.22
CA ALA A 78 -12.86 -5.32 -4.21
C ALA A 78 -11.42 -5.18 -4.72
N ASP A 79 -10.86 -6.22 -5.33
CA ASP A 79 -9.52 -6.20 -5.95
C ASP A 79 -9.41 -5.13 -7.04
N THR A 80 -10.48 -4.92 -7.81
CA THR A 80 -10.53 -3.89 -8.85
C THR A 80 -10.48 -2.48 -8.24
N ILE A 81 -11.23 -2.24 -7.18
CA ILE A 81 -11.21 -0.97 -6.44
C ILE A 81 -9.84 -0.73 -5.83
N GLU A 82 -9.24 -1.73 -5.20
CA GLU A 82 -7.90 -1.62 -4.63
C GLU A 82 -6.86 -1.19 -5.67
N LYS A 83 -6.87 -1.83 -6.85
CA LYS A 83 -6.00 -1.43 -7.98
C LYS A 83 -6.25 -0.01 -8.44
N GLN A 84 -7.51 0.43 -8.50
CA GLN A 84 -7.85 1.81 -8.89
C GLN A 84 -7.32 2.82 -7.88
N VAL A 85 -7.45 2.54 -6.58
CA VAL A 85 -6.91 3.39 -5.51
C VAL A 85 -5.39 3.46 -5.58
N GLN A 86 -4.71 2.33 -5.76
CA GLN A 86 -3.26 2.30 -5.91
C GLN A 86 -2.78 3.14 -7.10
N ASN A 87 -3.41 2.98 -8.26
CA ASN A 87 -3.10 3.78 -9.46
C ASN A 87 -3.35 5.28 -9.24
N ALA A 88 -4.39 5.65 -8.49
CA ALA A 88 -4.68 7.03 -8.15
C ALA A 88 -3.59 7.62 -7.23
N LEU A 89 -3.14 6.87 -6.22
CA LEU A 89 -2.04 7.28 -5.33
C LEU A 89 -0.73 7.50 -6.10
N GLU A 90 -0.39 6.61 -7.02
CA GLU A 90 0.79 6.76 -7.87
C GLU A 90 0.71 8.02 -8.74
N ARG A 91 -0.47 8.33 -9.31
CA ARG A 91 -0.66 9.57 -10.09
C ARG A 91 -0.46 10.81 -9.22
N VAL A 92 -1.00 10.82 -7.98
CA VAL A 92 -0.83 11.94 -7.05
C VAL A 92 0.65 12.13 -6.69
N ASN A 93 1.37 11.06 -6.40
CA ASN A 93 2.80 11.12 -6.10
C ASN A 93 3.62 11.66 -7.29
N ASN A 94 3.33 11.17 -8.50
CA ASN A 94 3.99 11.63 -9.72
C ASN A 94 3.66 13.09 -10.06
N LEU A 95 2.43 13.55 -9.74
CA LEU A 95 2.03 14.93 -9.96
C LEU A 95 2.86 15.90 -9.11
N THR A 96 3.11 15.55 -7.84
CA THR A 96 3.96 16.36 -6.95
C THR A 96 5.37 16.54 -7.54
N GLN A 97 5.99 15.46 -7.99
CA GLN A 97 7.31 15.50 -8.62
C GLN A 97 7.29 16.31 -9.92
N SER A 98 6.26 16.17 -10.73
CA SER A 98 6.07 16.93 -11.97
C SER A 98 5.93 18.43 -11.69
N ILE A 99 5.16 18.82 -10.68
CA ILE A 99 4.99 20.22 -10.27
C ILE A 99 6.33 20.80 -9.82
N LEU A 100 7.07 20.09 -8.95
CA LEU A 100 8.39 20.52 -8.51
C LEU A 100 9.36 20.67 -9.66
N ALA A 101 9.40 19.71 -10.57
CA ALA A 101 10.25 19.78 -11.76
C ALA A 101 9.91 21.02 -12.63
N LYS A 102 8.63 21.31 -12.85
CA LYS A 102 8.19 22.52 -13.55
C LYS A 102 8.57 23.80 -12.83
N ALA A 103 8.45 23.80 -11.49
CA ALA A 103 8.83 24.95 -10.66
C ALA A 103 10.32 25.27 -10.82
N PHE A 104 11.19 24.25 -10.68
CA PHE A 104 12.65 24.44 -10.79
C PHE A 104 13.13 24.75 -12.22
N ARG A 105 12.42 24.31 -13.25
CA ARG A 105 12.68 24.75 -14.63
C ARG A 105 12.13 26.17 -14.92
N GLY A 106 11.40 26.75 -13.98
CA GLY A 106 10.82 28.09 -14.12
C GLY A 106 9.60 28.13 -15.04
N GLU A 107 8.99 26.99 -15.37
CA GLU A 107 7.80 26.93 -16.22
C GLU A 107 6.59 27.56 -15.55
N LEU A 108 6.46 27.40 -14.23
CA LEU A 108 5.34 27.98 -13.45
C LEU A 108 5.38 29.51 -13.40
N THR A 109 6.56 30.10 -13.55
CA THR A 109 6.77 31.56 -13.49
C THR A 109 7.10 32.17 -14.84
N ALA A 110 6.93 31.44 -15.94
CA ALA A 110 7.30 31.91 -17.28
C ALA A 110 6.59 33.21 -17.66
N GLN A 111 5.27 33.30 -17.44
CA GLN A 111 4.48 34.49 -17.73
C GLN A 111 4.86 35.68 -16.84
N TRP A 112 5.15 35.45 -15.56
CA TRP A 112 5.61 36.47 -14.63
C TRP A 112 6.98 37.02 -15.08
N ARG A 113 7.91 36.16 -15.43
CA ARG A 113 9.24 36.55 -15.94
C ARG A 113 9.15 37.38 -17.20
N ALA A 114 8.25 37.03 -18.12
CA ALA A 114 8.04 37.80 -19.35
C ALA A 114 7.54 39.22 -19.07
N LYS A 115 6.80 39.42 -17.97
CA LYS A 115 6.28 40.73 -17.57
C LYS A 115 7.27 41.53 -16.70
N ASN A 116 8.32 40.90 -16.18
CA ASN A 116 9.29 41.51 -15.26
C ASN A 116 10.73 41.23 -15.72
N PRO A 117 11.12 41.62 -16.95
CA PRO A 117 12.46 41.33 -17.50
C PRO A 117 13.59 41.94 -16.68
N ASP A 118 13.37 43.13 -16.09
CA ASP A 118 14.41 43.86 -15.33
C ASP A 118 14.83 43.11 -14.06
N LEU A 119 13.92 42.32 -13.48
CA LEU A 119 14.20 41.56 -12.25
C LEU A 119 15.04 40.30 -12.48
N ILE A 120 15.20 39.88 -13.72
CA ILE A 120 15.92 38.64 -14.12
C ILE A 120 17.04 38.87 -15.12
N SER A 121 17.32 40.13 -15.51
CA SER A 121 18.36 40.53 -16.42
C SER A 121 19.51 41.29 -15.72
N GLY A 122 20.56 41.60 -16.45
CA GLY A 122 21.70 42.36 -15.92
C GLY A 122 22.37 41.68 -14.73
N GLU A 123 22.50 42.39 -13.62
CA GLU A 123 23.13 41.89 -12.39
C GLU A 123 22.32 40.76 -11.71
N ASN A 124 21.03 40.68 -11.97
CA ASN A 124 20.15 39.64 -11.47
C ASN A 124 20.04 38.43 -12.38
N SER A 125 20.75 38.41 -13.50
CA SER A 125 20.78 37.26 -14.39
C SER A 125 21.43 36.05 -13.71
N ALA A 126 21.01 34.85 -14.09
CA ALA A 126 21.57 33.61 -13.54
C ALA A 126 23.09 33.53 -13.73
N GLN A 127 23.64 34.06 -14.84
CA GLN A 127 25.08 34.11 -15.12
C GLN A 127 25.78 35.05 -14.13
N ALA A 128 25.26 36.26 -13.89
CA ALA A 128 25.85 37.23 -12.97
C ALA A 128 25.82 36.70 -11.53
N LEU A 129 24.71 36.07 -11.10
CA LEU A 129 24.59 35.45 -9.79
C LEU A 129 25.53 34.26 -9.61
N LEU A 130 25.68 33.42 -10.62
CA LEU A 130 26.61 32.30 -10.61
C LEU A 130 28.08 32.80 -10.50
N ALA A 131 28.45 33.85 -11.23
CA ALA A 131 29.77 34.47 -11.13
C ALA A 131 30.05 35.02 -9.73
N LYS A 132 29.09 35.73 -9.12
CA LYS A 132 29.17 36.19 -7.73
C LYS A 132 29.39 35.06 -6.73
N ILE A 133 28.62 33.95 -6.87
CA ILE A 133 28.78 32.76 -6.01
C ILE A 133 30.15 32.11 -6.17
N GLN A 134 30.66 31.97 -7.39
CA GLN A 134 31.97 31.40 -7.64
C GLN A 134 33.10 32.28 -7.06
N GLN A 135 32.99 33.59 -7.18
CA GLN A 135 33.92 34.54 -6.58
C GLN A 135 33.95 34.48 -5.05
N GLN A 136 32.76 34.40 -4.42
CA GLN A 136 32.63 34.23 -2.95
C GLN A 136 33.25 32.90 -2.49
N ARG A 137 33.03 31.80 -3.23
CA ARG A 137 33.60 30.48 -2.89
C ARG A 137 35.12 30.48 -2.98
N THR A 138 35.72 31.14 -3.98
CA THR A 138 37.17 31.25 -4.12
C THR A 138 37.78 32.09 -3.01
N SER A 139 37.19 33.25 -2.66
CA SER A 139 37.65 34.09 -1.55
C SER A 139 37.57 33.37 -0.21
N THR A 140 36.47 32.62 0.05
CA THR A 140 36.32 31.87 1.30
C THR A 140 37.31 30.69 1.39
N LYS A 141 37.65 30.03 0.29
CA LYS A 141 38.69 29.00 0.25
C LYS A 141 40.08 29.59 0.56
N THR A 142 40.37 30.79 0.07
CA THR A 142 41.65 31.46 0.28
C THR A 142 41.82 31.85 1.74
N ILE A 143 40.77 32.34 2.39
CA ILE A 143 40.76 32.71 3.83
C ILE A 143 40.97 31.46 4.72
N LYS A 144 40.30 30.32 4.40
CA LYS A 144 40.51 29.05 5.14
C LYS A 144 41.93 28.51 5.02
N ARG A 145 42.58 28.63 3.83
CA ARG A 145 43.97 28.19 3.63
C ARG A 145 44.98 29.07 4.43
N ARG A 146 44.70 30.38 4.61
CA ARG A 146 45.56 31.27 5.39
C ARG A 146 45.46 31.04 6.90
N LYS A 147 44.30 30.64 7.42
CA LYS A 147 44.11 30.32 8.83
C LYS A 147 44.59 28.93 9.27
N GLY A 148 44.90 28.05 8.34
CA GLY A 148 45.43 26.69 8.61
C GLY A 148 46.94 26.59 8.56
N ASN A 149 47.67 27.70 8.32
CA ASN A 149 49.13 27.77 8.21
C ASN A 149 49.77 28.73 9.22
N SER A 150 49.07 29.00 10.32
CA SER A 150 49.59 29.78 11.47
C SER A 150 49.56 28.95 12.72
#